data_c04df84ba9e632c330b84aa75468a798
#
_entry.id   c04df84ba9e632c330b84aa75468a798
#
_cell.length_a   1.000
_cell.length_b   1.000
_cell.length_c   1.000
_cell.angle_alpha   90.00
_cell.angle_beta   90.00
_cell.angle_gamma   90.00
#
_symmetry.space_group_name_H-M   'P 1'
#
loop_
_entity.id
_entity.type
_entity.pdbx_description
1 polymer ?
#
loop_
_entity_poly.entity_id
_entity_poly.type
_entity_poly.pdbx_seq_one_letter_code
_entity_poly.pdbx_strand_id
1 'polypeptide(L)'
;EHNHTWEITCEIHSLNDHMIIFNDLENTIKDILNSFAGKFLNQLPYFKEINPTVENVTIWLFNLISPALREEQAKLIRIEVSESPTRAYCISVRDDE
;
A
#
# COMPACT_ATOMS: atom_id res chain seq x y z
N GLU A 1 21.72 -11.33 -0.91
CA GLU A 1 21.06 -10.08 -1.16
C GLU A 1 20.41 -10.08 -2.55
N HIS A 2 19.13 -9.82 -2.58
CA HIS A 2 18.35 -9.95 -3.81
C HIS A 2 17.62 -8.65 -4.10
N ASN A 3 17.58 -8.29 -5.38
CA ASN A 3 16.73 -7.21 -5.82
C ASN A 3 15.33 -7.78 -5.98
N HIS A 4 14.45 -7.40 -5.07
CA HIS A 4 13.06 -7.80 -5.15
C HIS A 4 12.25 -6.69 -5.79
N THR A 5 11.47 -7.04 -6.79
CA THR A 5 10.51 -6.14 -7.37
C THR A 5 9.16 -6.48 -6.77
N TRP A 6 8.65 -5.57 -5.96
CA TRP A 6 7.34 -5.74 -5.35
C TRP A 6 6.30 -5.10 -6.25
N GLU A 7 5.24 -5.84 -6.52
CA GLU A 7 4.11 -5.31 -7.29
C GLU A 7 2.99 -4.99 -6.31
N ILE A 8 2.45 -3.78 -6.42
CA ILE A 8 1.43 -3.31 -5.50
C ILE A 8 0.22 -2.90 -6.32
N THR A 9 -0.91 -3.52 -6.04
CA THR A 9 -2.16 -3.22 -6.72
C THR A 9 -3.17 -2.72 -5.69
N CYS A 10 -3.79 -1.58 -5.98
CA CYS A 10 -4.76 -0.97 -5.07
C CYS A 10 -6.09 -0.81 -5.77
N GLU A 11 -7.16 -1.16 -5.06
CA GLU A 11 -8.51 -0.85 -5.50
C GLU A 11 -9.05 0.26 -4.61
N ILE A 12 -9.50 1.36 -5.20
CA ILE A 12 -9.83 2.58 -4.48
C ILE A 12 -11.22 3.03 -4.90
N HIS A 13 -12.05 3.39 -3.92
CA HIS A 13 -13.38 3.91 -4.17
C HIS A 13 -13.50 5.31 -3.56
N SER A 14 -14.36 6.14 -4.13
CA SER A 14 -14.60 7.46 -3.57
C SER A 14 -15.42 7.34 -2.29
N LEU A 15 -15.23 8.31 -1.41
CA LEU A 15 -16.05 8.43 -0.20
C LEU A 15 -17.17 9.43 -0.46
N ASN A 16 -18.38 9.07 -0.02
CA ASN A 16 -19.54 9.98 -0.03
C ASN A 16 -19.78 10.57 -1.42
N ASP A 17 -19.58 9.79 -2.45
CA ASP A 17 -19.80 10.20 -3.86
C ASP A 17 -18.98 11.40 -4.27
N HIS A 18 -17.88 11.67 -3.59
CA HIS A 18 -16.97 12.73 -4.01
C HIS A 18 -16.30 12.34 -5.33
N MET A 19 -16.11 13.32 -6.18
CA MET A 19 -15.32 13.12 -7.37
C MET A 19 -13.86 13.03 -6.97
N ILE A 20 -13.18 11.98 -7.40
CA ILE A 20 -11.76 11.82 -7.13
C ILE A 20 -11.00 12.02 -8.43
N ILE A 21 -9.82 12.61 -8.30
CA ILE A 21 -8.95 12.81 -9.44
C ILE A 21 -7.90 11.72 -9.39
N PHE A 22 -7.94 10.84 -10.39
CA PHE A 22 -7.12 9.62 -10.36
C PHE A 22 -5.63 9.95 -10.25
N ASN A 23 -5.18 10.97 -10.99
CA ASN A 23 -3.76 11.35 -10.93
C ASN A 23 -3.33 11.78 -9.55
N ASP A 24 -4.21 12.47 -8.80
CA ASP A 24 -3.86 12.88 -7.44
C ASP A 24 -3.67 11.68 -6.53
N LEU A 25 -4.55 10.70 -6.64
CA LEU A 25 -4.43 9.48 -5.83
C LEU A 25 -3.16 8.71 -6.19
N GLU A 26 -2.88 8.63 -7.49
CA GLU A 26 -1.69 7.94 -7.96
C GLU A 26 -0.44 8.60 -7.43
N ASN A 27 -0.40 9.94 -7.46
CA ASN A 27 0.75 10.67 -6.95
C ASN A 27 0.92 10.50 -5.46
N THR A 28 -0.18 10.48 -4.71
CA THR A 28 -0.11 10.25 -3.27
C THR A 28 0.55 8.90 -2.97
N ILE A 29 0.12 7.85 -3.67
CA ILE A 29 0.68 6.53 -3.47
C ILE A 29 2.15 6.49 -3.89
N LYS A 30 2.46 7.10 -5.03
CA LYS A 30 3.85 7.14 -5.50
C LYS A 30 4.76 7.86 -4.52
N ASP A 31 4.29 8.97 -3.93
CA ASP A 31 5.10 9.70 -2.96
C ASP A 31 5.40 8.85 -1.74
N ILE A 32 4.40 8.10 -1.26
CA ILE A 32 4.61 7.21 -0.12
C ILE A 32 5.65 6.16 -0.48
N LEU A 33 5.51 5.51 -1.63
CA LEU A 33 6.42 4.45 -2.02
C LEU A 33 7.81 4.97 -2.28
N ASN A 34 7.93 6.17 -2.88
CA ASN A 34 9.23 6.73 -3.18
C ASN A 34 10.03 7.07 -1.94
N SER A 35 9.35 7.33 -0.82
CA SER A 35 10.07 7.63 0.41
C SER A 35 10.84 6.41 0.92
N PHE A 36 10.54 5.22 0.41
CA PHE A 36 11.23 3.99 0.81
C PHE A 36 12.05 3.39 -0.33
N ALA A 37 12.05 4.03 -1.50
CA ALA A 37 12.78 3.49 -2.65
C ALA A 37 14.27 3.43 -2.34
N GLY A 38 14.88 2.32 -2.71
CA GLY A 38 16.32 2.14 -2.51
C GLY A 38 16.71 1.74 -1.12
N LYS A 39 15.75 1.54 -0.22
CA LYS A 39 16.05 1.14 1.16
C LYS A 39 15.74 -0.33 1.35
N PHE A 40 16.55 -0.99 2.17
CA PHE A 40 16.24 -2.35 2.59
C PHE A 40 15.14 -2.29 3.63
N LEU A 41 14.14 -3.16 3.49
CA LEU A 41 12.97 -3.10 4.37
C LEU A 41 13.35 -3.31 5.83
N ASN A 42 14.28 -4.23 6.12
CA ASN A 42 14.64 -4.50 7.50
C ASN A 42 15.42 -3.37 8.14
N GLN A 43 15.79 -2.34 7.39
CA GLN A 43 16.43 -1.15 7.96
C GLN A 43 15.42 -0.09 8.35
N LEU A 44 14.16 -0.26 7.97
CA LEU A 44 13.12 0.68 8.34
C LEU A 44 12.68 0.43 9.77
N PRO A 45 12.32 1.48 10.51
CA PRO A 45 11.96 1.30 11.93
C PRO A 45 10.85 0.28 12.14
N TYR A 46 9.85 0.25 11.25
CA TYR A 46 8.74 -0.68 11.40
C TYR A 46 9.22 -2.13 11.42
N PHE A 47 10.26 -2.44 10.63
CA PHE A 47 10.71 -3.82 10.45
C PHE A 47 11.89 -4.18 11.33
N LYS A 48 12.19 -3.39 12.36
CA LYS A 48 13.28 -3.73 13.26
C LYS A 48 13.00 -5.00 14.03
N GLU A 49 11.72 -5.20 14.43
CA GLU A 49 11.34 -6.37 15.19
C GLU A 49 10.27 -7.20 14.50
N ILE A 50 9.89 -6.79 13.30
CA ILE A 50 8.88 -7.48 12.51
C ILE A 50 9.53 -7.88 11.20
N ASN A 51 9.45 -9.16 10.85
CA ASN A 51 10.04 -9.62 9.60
C ASN A 51 9.30 -9.02 8.40
N PRO A 52 10.04 -8.58 7.37
CA PRO A 52 9.42 -8.01 6.18
C PRO A 52 8.91 -9.09 5.22
N THR A 53 8.01 -9.92 5.70
CA THR A 53 7.33 -10.90 4.86
C THR A 53 6.33 -10.18 3.98
N VAL A 54 5.84 -10.86 2.93
CA VAL A 54 4.87 -10.25 2.04
C VAL A 54 3.61 -9.86 2.83
N GLU A 55 3.23 -10.66 3.81
CA GLU A 55 2.08 -10.36 4.64
C GLU A 55 2.30 -9.10 5.46
N ASN A 56 3.44 -9.01 6.14
CA ASN A 56 3.72 -7.87 7.01
C ASN A 56 3.94 -6.59 6.20
N VAL A 57 4.53 -6.70 5.02
CA VAL A 57 4.69 -5.55 4.14
C VAL A 57 3.32 -5.04 3.68
N THR A 58 2.41 -5.96 3.38
CA THR A 58 1.07 -5.56 2.96
C THR A 58 0.34 -4.82 4.07
N ILE A 59 0.41 -5.33 5.30
CA ILE A 59 -0.22 -4.67 6.45
C ILE A 59 0.37 -3.29 6.65
N TRP A 60 1.68 -3.18 6.58
CA TRP A 60 2.37 -1.91 6.75
C TRP A 60 1.95 -0.89 5.69
N LEU A 61 1.90 -1.31 4.43
CA LEU A 61 1.50 -0.42 3.34
C LEU A 61 0.04 -0.01 3.46
N PHE A 62 -0.84 -0.95 3.84
CA PHE A 62 -2.23 -0.60 4.04
C PHE A 62 -2.38 0.51 5.07
N ASN A 63 -1.64 0.39 6.17
CA ASN A 63 -1.73 1.38 7.25
C ASN A 63 -1.13 2.72 6.88
N LEU A 64 -0.23 2.77 5.90
CA LEU A 64 0.31 4.03 5.41
C LEU A 64 -0.57 4.66 4.35
N ILE A 65 -1.09 3.86 3.43
CA ILE A 65 -1.80 4.36 2.26
C ILE A 65 -3.24 4.73 2.60
N SER A 66 -3.90 3.91 3.42
CA SER A 66 -5.32 4.11 3.70
C SER A 66 -5.62 5.49 4.30
N PRO A 67 -4.91 5.95 5.34
CA PRO A 67 -5.20 7.29 5.87
C PRO A 67 -4.92 8.41 4.89
N ALA A 68 -3.87 8.27 4.08
CA ALA A 68 -3.52 9.30 3.10
C ALA A 68 -4.61 9.45 2.05
N LEU A 69 -5.19 8.33 1.61
CA LEU A 69 -6.27 8.38 0.64
C LEU A 69 -7.54 8.96 1.24
N ARG A 70 -7.80 8.72 2.53
CA ARG A 70 -8.99 9.28 3.15
C ARG A 70 -8.94 10.80 3.18
N GLU A 71 -7.77 11.38 3.28
CA GLU A 71 -7.64 12.83 3.22
C GLU A 71 -8.00 13.37 1.83
N GLU A 72 -8.01 12.52 0.83
CA GLU A 72 -8.41 12.90 -0.53
C GLU A 72 -9.78 12.36 -0.88
N GLN A 73 -10.59 12.04 0.12
CA GLN A 73 -11.97 11.59 -0.04
C GLN A 73 -12.04 10.26 -0.79
N ALA A 74 -11.08 9.38 -0.52
CA ALA A 74 -11.02 8.07 -1.13
C ALA A 74 -10.80 7.00 -0.07
N LYS A 75 -11.21 5.79 -0.40
CA LYS A 75 -11.10 4.64 0.51
C LYS A 75 -10.36 3.53 -0.18
N LEU A 76 -9.34 3.00 0.50
CA LEU A 76 -8.61 1.85 0.00
C LEU A 76 -9.43 0.60 0.33
N ILE A 77 -10.01 -0.01 -0.70
CA ILE A 77 -10.88 -1.17 -0.55
C ILE A 77 -10.05 -2.44 -0.52
N ARG A 78 -9.01 -2.49 -1.33
CA ARG A 78 -8.21 -3.69 -1.45
C ARG A 78 -6.79 -3.31 -1.82
N ILE A 79 -5.83 -3.97 -1.19
CA ILE A 79 -4.44 -3.85 -1.57
C ILE A 79 -3.87 -5.26 -1.71
N GLU A 80 -3.16 -5.49 -2.77
CA GLU A 80 -2.46 -6.74 -2.99
C GLU A 80 -0.99 -6.44 -3.23
N VAL A 81 -0.14 -7.14 -2.51
CA VAL A 81 1.30 -7.00 -2.65
C VAL A 81 1.85 -8.35 -3.08
N SER A 82 2.63 -8.35 -4.13
CA SER A 82 3.20 -9.56 -4.70
C SER A 82 4.71 -9.44 -4.75
N GLU A 83 5.38 -10.43 -4.19
CA GLU A 83 6.83 -10.54 -4.23
C GLU A 83 7.27 -11.37 -5.44
N SER A 84 6.42 -12.31 -5.82
CA SER A 84 6.65 -13.19 -6.96
C SER A 84 5.29 -13.75 -7.37
N PRO A 85 5.19 -14.42 -8.52
CA PRO A 85 3.89 -14.97 -8.94
C PRO A 85 3.25 -15.92 -7.93
N THR A 86 4.06 -16.56 -7.09
CA THR A 86 3.54 -17.51 -6.11
C THR A 86 3.51 -16.97 -4.69
N ARG A 87 3.93 -15.72 -4.48
CA ARG A 87 3.95 -15.11 -3.15
C ARG A 87 3.27 -13.77 -3.20
N ALA A 88 2.01 -13.77 -2.80
CA ALA A 88 1.22 -12.55 -2.77
C ALA A 88 0.34 -12.57 -1.53
N TYR A 89 -0.02 -11.40 -1.07
CA TYR A 89 -0.92 -11.26 0.06
C TYR A 89 -1.89 -10.12 -0.24
N CYS A 90 -3.12 -10.26 0.22
CA CYS A 90 -4.17 -9.31 -0.10
C CYS A 90 -4.92 -8.96 1.17
N ILE A 91 -5.22 -7.67 1.32
CA ILE A 91 -6.11 -7.19 2.37
C ILE A 91 -7.31 -6.52 1.68
N SER A 92 -8.51 -6.93 2.07
CA SER A 92 -9.75 -6.35 1.54
C SER A 92 -10.57 -5.86 2.73
N VAL A 93 -11.26 -4.74 2.52
CA VAL A 93 -12.18 -4.22 3.53
C VAL A 93 -13.53 -4.01 2.87
N ARG A 94 -14.55 -3.90 3.71
CA ARG A 94 -15.90 -3.69 3.18
C ARG A 94 -16.05 -2.27 2.68
N ASP A 95 -16.70 -2.12 1.54
CA ASP A 95 -16.93 -0.82 0.94
C ASP A 95 -17.93 0.02 1.76
N ASP A 96 -18.80 -0.64 2.48
CA ASP A 96 -19.84 0.04 3.25
C ASP A 96 -19.35 0.49 4.63
N GLU A 97 -18.08 0.31 4.90
CA GLU A 97 -17.48 0.82 6.13
C GLU A 97 -16.68 2.08 5.86
#